data_792c7bc365b3be5db5e7755f5ce99379
#
_entry.id   792c7bc365b3be5db5e7755f5ce99379
#
_cell.length_a   1.000
_cell.length_b   1.000
_cell.length_c   1.000
_cell.angle_alpha   90.00
_cell.angle_beta   90.00
_cell.angle_gamma   90.00
#
_symmetry.space_group_name_H-M   'P 1'
#
loop_
_entity.id
_entity.type
_entity.pdbx_description
1 polymer ?
#
loop_
_entity_poly.entity_id
_entity_poly.type
_entity_poly.pdbx_seq_one_letter_code
_entity_poly.pdbx_strand_id
1 'polypeptide(L)'
;MIFISSSCVRNHYIWESVECLAKEGFKNIELSGGTRRDERSVNKLLDLKEKYNLNYRCHNYFPPPANDFVMNLASDSNEVYDNTLNVINESLDLSVTLKSDKYGFHAGFLTDISKSEIGKVVKGRELFDKDKALLRFKNRVEDIQKNNKSDLKLYIENNVVSKNNYANFGNKNCFLMTSYFDVMQLKKKLNFNLLLDVAHLFVSSNTLGKNFSDEFFALNALSDYLHISDNNGLSDENKRLSKG
;
A
#
# COMPACT_ATOMS: atom_id res chain seq x y z
N MET A 1 17.38 5.37 -5.12
CA MET A 1 17.55 5.63 -3.67
C MET A 1 16.80 4.53 -2.93
N ILE A 2 17.38 3.96 -1.86
CA ILE A 2 16.78 2.86 -1.09
C ILE A 2 16.20 3.46 0.20
N PHE A 3 14.94 3.11 0.51
CA PHE A 3 14.24 3.42 1.76
C PHE A 3 14.04 2.13 2.55
N ILE A 4 14.16 2.23 3.88
CA ILE A 4 13.78 1.14 4.79
C ILE A 4 12.39 1.42 5.35
N SER A 5 11.53 0.42 5.38
CA SER A 5 10.19 0.58 5.97
C SER A 5 10.29 0.67 7.50
N SER A 6 9.55 1.61 8.09
CA SER A 6 9.43 1.73 9.55
C SER A 6 8.80 0.50 10.19
N SER A 7 8.09 -0.32 9.43
CA SER A 7 7.52 -1.60 9.89
C SER A 7 8.55 -2.71 10.12
N CYS A 8 9.82 -2.51 9.71
CA CYS A 8 10.92 -3.43 9.99
C CYS A 8 11.26 -3.49 11.50
N VAL A 9 10.83 -2.51 12.27
CA VAL A 9 10.97 -2.46 13.74
C VAL A 9 9.60 -2.27 14.37
N ARG A 10 9.35 -2.94 15.51
CA ARG A 10 8.05 -2.92 16.18
C ARG A 10 8.11 -2.05 17.43
N ASN A 11 7.67 -0.80 17.33
CA ASN A 11 7.54 0.14 18.43
C ASN A 11 6.10 0.64 18.55
N HIS A 12 5.75 1.24 19.67
CA HIS A 12 4.41 1.79 19.89
C HIS A 12 4.14 3.02 19.02
N TYR A 13 5.13 3.89 18.91
CA TYR A 13 5.02 5.14 18.17
C TYR A 13 5.99 5.18 17.00
N ILE A 14 5.59 5.86 15.95
CA ILE A 14 6.37 5.92 14.70
C ILE A 14 7.77 6.53 14.92
N TRP A 15 7.89 7.55 15.74
CA TRP A 15 9.19 8.19 16.00
C TRP A 15 10.18 7.28 16.71
N GLU A 16 9.72 6.34 17.54
CA GLU A 16 10.57 5.33 18.18
C GLU A 16 11.17 4.39 17.13
N SER A 17 10.34 3.96 16.17
CA SER A 17 10.79 3.15 15.04
C SER A 17 11.79 3.91 14.17
N VAL A 18 11.49 5.16 13.87
CA VAL A 18 12.37 6.04 13.09
C VAL A 18 13.70 6.28 13.81
N GLU A 19 13.68 6.58 15.11
CA GLU A 19 14.91 6.81 15.86
C GLU A 19 15.77 5.54 15.96
N CYS A 20 15.14 4.37 16.12
CA CYS A 20 15.83 3.09 16.09
C CYS A 20 16.56 2.89 14.75
N LEU A 21 15.87 3.05 13.62
CA LEU A 21 16.47 2.92 12.29
C LEU A 21 17.55 3.97 12.01
N ALA A 22 17.33 5.21 12.46
CA ALA A 22 18.30 6.29 12.30
C ALA A 22 19.60 6.02 13.07
N LYS A 23 19.53 5.43 14.29
CA LYS A 23 20.70 5.02 15.07
C LYS A 23 21.46 3.87 14.42
N GLU A 24 20.80 3.00 13.66
CA GLU A 24 21.43 1.97 12.82
C GLU A 24 22.01 2.53 11.51
N GLY A 25 21.93 3.83 11.28
CA GLY A 25 22.53 4.51 10.13
C GLY A 25 21.64 4.71 8.92
N PHE A 26 20.37 4.26 8.95
CA PHE A 26 19.44 4.48 7.86
C PHE A 26 19.03 5.95 7.77
N LYS A 27 19.15 6.54 6.58
CA LYS A 27 18.81 7.94 6.33
C LYS A 27 17.50 8.13 5.57
N ASN A 28 17.06 7.12 4.85
CA ASN A 28 15.83 7.17 4.08
C ASN A 28 14.85 6.16 4.68
N ILE A 29 13.73 6.66 5.21
CA ILE A 29 12.77 5.85 5.95
C ILE A 29 11.38 6.03 5.33
N GLU A 30 10.74 4.92 4.99
CA GLU A 30 9.35 4.90 4.59
C GLU A 30 8.48 4.70 5.83
N LEU A 31 7.60 5.66 6.06
CA LEU A 31 6.67 5.66 7.18
C LEU A 31 5.43 4.83 6.81
N SER A 32 5.25 3.71 7.48
CA SER A 32 4.17 2.75 7.25
C SER A 32 3.27 2.60 8.47
N GLY A 33 2.11 1.98 8.30
CA GLY A 33 1.18 1.68 9.37
C GLY A 33 1.75 0.76 10.47
N GLY A 34 0.89 0.41 11.44
CA GLY A 34 1.22 -0.53 12.51
C GLY A 34 1.64 0.12 13.84
N THR A 35 1.78 1.44 13.89
CA THR A 35 2.03 2.21 15.11
C THR A 35 0.74 2.86 15.64
N ARG A 36 0.76 3.37 16.87
CA ARG A 36 -0.35 4.11 17.44
C ARG A 36 -0.37 5.56 16.95
N ARG A 37 -1.58 6.08 16.75
CA ARG A 37 -1.79 7.49 16.47
C ARG A 37 -1.41 8.32 17.71
N ASP A 38 -0.67 9.41 17.49
CA ASP A 38 -0.29 10.37 18.54
C ASP A 38 -0.05 11.74 17.91
N GLU A 39 -0.60 12.79 18.52
CA GLU A 39 -0.53 14.16 18.01
C GLU A 39 0.90 14.70 17.96
N ARG A 40 1.79 14.17 18.78
CA ARG A 40 3.22 14.55 18.81
C ARG A 40 4.01 13.99 17.63
N SER A 41 3.44 13.05 16.85
CA SER A 41 4.17 12.30 15.81
C SER A 41 4.83 13.23 14.81
N VAL A 42 4.12 14.26 14.32
CA VAL A 42 4.63 15.17 13.29
C VAL A 42 5.86 15.94 13.83
N ASN A 43 5.75 16.56 14.98
CA ASN A 43 6.85 17.32 15.58
C ASN A 43 8.06 16.42 15.87
N LYS A 44 7.83 15.23 16.42
CA LYS A 44 8.89 14.25 16.68
C LYS A 44 9.59 13.78 15.39
N LEU A 45 8.85 13.59 14.32
CA LEU A 45 9.43 13.23 13.01
C LEU A 45 10.25 14.36 12.42
N LEU A 46 9.81 15.63 12.58
CA LEU A 46 10.59 16.80 12.15
C LEU A 46 11.87 16.96 12.96
N ASP A 47 11.81 16.82 14.30
CA ASP A 47 12.98 16.85 15.17
C ASP A 47 14.02 15.77 14.76
N LEU A 48 13.54 14.54 14.52
CA LEU A 48 14.40 13.44 14.08
C LEU A 48 14.95 13.66 12.67
N LYS A 49 14.14 14.23 11.77
CA LYS A 49 14.57 14.60 10.42
C LYS A 49 15.77 15.54 10.46
N GLU A 50 15.69 16.56 11.28
CA GLU A 50 16.78 17.53 11.46
C GLU A 50 17.99 16.87 12.15
N LYS A 51 17.76 16.22 13.30
CA LYS A 51 18.81 15.59 14.12
C LYS A 51 19.66 14.59 13.35
N TYR A 52 19.02 13.76 12.52
CA TYR A 52 19.69 12.65 11.82
C TYR A 52 19.84 12.87 10.31
N ASN A 53 19.40 14.02 9.78
CA ASN A 53 19.33 14.32 8.34
C ASN A 53 18.59 13.24 7.55
N LEU A 54 17.30 13.03 7.91
CA LEU A 54 16.47 11.95 7.35
C LEU A 54 15.64 12.42 6.16
N ASN A 55 15.37 11.50 5.25
CA ASN A 55 14.37 11.62 4.21
C ASN A 55 13.22 10.67 4.50
N TYR A 56 11.99 11.16 4.30
CA TYR A 56 10.78 10.37 4.55
C TYR A 56 9.97 10.17 3.27
N ARG A 57 9.27 9.04 3.23
CA ARG A 57 8.10 8.79 2.39
C ARG A 57 6.97 8.30 3.27
N CYS A 58 5.73 8.64 2.91
CA CYS A 58 4.56 8.10 3.56
C CYS A 58 3.98 6.97 2.69
N HIS A 59 3.51 5.93 3.34
CA HIS A 59 2.90 4.80 2.67
C HIS A 59 1.62 4.35 3.38
N ASN A 60 0.58 4.15 2.59
CA ASN A 60 -0.70 3.55 2.94
C ASN A 60 -1.31 4.11 4.23
N TYR A 61 -1.32 3.34 5.34
CA TYR A 61 -1.90 3.71 6.63
C TYR A 61 -1.01 4.62 7.49
N PHE A 62 -0.24 5.51 6.90
CA PHE A 62 0.49 6.50 7.68
C PHE A 62 0.13 7.92 7.24
N PRO A 63 -0.42 8.76 8.16
CA PRO A 63 -0.59 8.51 9.62
C PRO A 63 -1.64 7.44 9.93
N PRO A 64 -1.52 6.75 11.09
CA PRO A 64 -2.49 5.75 11.48
C PRO A 64 -3.89 6.36 11.62
N PRO A 65 -4.95 5.71 11.10
CA PRO A 65 -6.32 6.21 11.24
C PRO A 65 -6.76 6.25 12.71
N ALA A 66 -7.72 7.12 13.02
CA ALA A 66 -8.29 7.23 14.37
C ALA A 66 -9.06 5.96 14.76
N ASN A 67 -9.76 5.37 13.81
CA ASN A 67 -10.54 4.14 13.98
C ASN A 67 -9.97 3.01 13.12
N ASP A 68 -10.14 1.79 13.58
CA ASP A 68 -9.70 0.59 12.87
C ASP A 68 -10.63 0.29 11.68
N PHE A 69 -10.12 0.42 10.47
CA PHE A 69 -10.81 0.02 9.24
C PHE A 69 -9.79 -0.35 8.15
N VAL A 70 -10.27 -0.87 7.03
CA VAL A 70 -9.43 -1.17 5.87
C VAL A 70 -9.76 -0.21 4.73
N MET A 71 -8.75 0.51 4.26
CA MET A 71 -8.88 1.45 3.15
C MET A 71 -9.30 0.72 1.87
N ASN A 72 -10.37 1.18 1.23
CA ASN A 72 -10.86 0.60 -0.02
C ASN A 72 -11.53 1.65 -0.91
N LEU A 73 -10.81 2.19 -1.87
CA LEU A 73 -11.35 3.13 -2.86
C LEU A 73 -12.34 2.48 -3.84
N ALA A 74 -12.43 1.14 -3.89
CA ALA A 74 -13.41 0.41 -4.71
C ALA A 74 -14.71 0.06 -3.94
N SER A 75 -14.77 0.32 -2.63
CA SER A 75 -15.93 0.01 -1.78
C SER A 75 -17.22 0.64 -2.30
N ASP A 76 -18.36 -0.02 -2.11
CA ASP A 76 -19.69 0.56 -2.31
C ASP A 76 -20.25 1.22 -1.04
N SER A 77 -19.59 1.05 0.11
CA SER A 77 -19.89 1.76 1.35
C SER A 77 -19.34 3.20 1.32
N ASN A 78 -20.23 4.16 1.51
CA ASN A 78 -19.82 5.57 1.65
C ASN A 78 -18.96 5.76 2.90
N GLU A 79 -19.27 5.09 4.01
CA GLU A 79 -18.49 5.17 5.25
C GLU A 79 -17.03 4.73 5.03
N VAL A 80 -16.82 3.57 4.37
CA VAL A 80 -15.47 3.08 4.05
C VAL A 80 -14.74 4.06 3.12
N TYR A 81 -15.45 4.62 2.15
CA TYR A 81 -14.90 5.62 1.24
C TYR A 81 -14.47 6.90 1.98
N ASP A 82 -15.37 7.47 2.79
CA ASP A 82 -15.10 8.73 3.51
C ASP A 82 -13.92 8.56 4.48
N ASN A 83 -13.88 7.44 5.22
CA ASN A 83 -12.74 7.11 6.07
C ASN A 83 -11.45 6.93 5.27
N THR A 84 -11.51 6.27 4.10
CA THR A 84 -10.35 6.10 3.21
C THR A 84 -9.85 7.45 2.71
N LEU A 85 -10.75 8.32 2.25
CA LEU A 85 -10.42 9.65 1.76
C LEU A 85 -9.77 10.52 2.85
N ASN A 86 -10.30 10.46 4.07
CA ASN A 86 -9.73 11.19 5.20
C ASN A 86 -8.28 10.76 5.49
N VAL A 87 -8.00 9.45 5.53
CA VAL A 87 -6.62 8.95 5.73
C VAL A 87 -5.70 9.37 4.59
N ILE A 88 -6.16 9.30 3.35
CA ILE A 88 -5.36 9.73 2.20
C ILE A 88 -5.06 11.24 2.29
N ASN A 89 -6.05 12.08 2.57
CA ASN A 89 -5.84 13.52 2.69
C ASN A 89 -4.85 13.87 3.82
N GLU A 90 -5.00 13.25 5.00
CA GLU A 90 -4.02 13.41 6.09
C GLU A 90 -2.61 12.96 5.67
N SER A 91 -2.52 11.88 4.90
CA SER A 91 -1.23 11.37 4.39
C SER A 91 -0.59 12.31 3.38
N LEU A 92 -1.39 12.95 2.52
CA LEU A 92 -0.92 13.96 1.57
C LEU A 92 -0.38 15.19 2.30
N ASP A 93 -1.13 15.74 3.27
CA ASP A 93 -0.73 16.90 4.05
C ASP A 93 0.57 16.62 4.84
N LEU A 94 0.64 15.44 5.43
CA LEU A 94 1.84 15.01 6.16
C LEU A 94 3.03 14.81 5.22
N SER A 95 2.82 14.22 4.05
CA SER A 95 3.86 14.06 3.03
C SER A 95 4.45 15.40 2.60
N VAL A 96 3.61 16.41 2.38
CA VAL A 96 4.05 17.78 2.08
C VAL A 96 4.86 18.36 3.25
N THR A 97 4.35 18.23 4.49
CA THR A 97 5.00 18.71 5.71
C THR A 97 6.39 18.08 5.90
N LEU A 98 6.51 16.79 5.64
CA LEU A 98 7.76 16.04 5.76
C LEU A 98 8.68 16.19 4.53
N LYS A 99 8.24 16.92 3.49
CA LYS A 99 8.95 17.08 2.20
C LYS A 99 9.23 15.73 1.54
N SER A 100 8.22 14.86 1.53
CA SER A 100 8.21 13.59 0.80
C SER A 100 8.06 13.86 -0.70
N ASP A 101 8.70 13.04 -1.53
CA ASP A 101 8.56 13.10 -3.00
C ASP A 101 7.45 12.18 -3.54
N LYS A 102 7.06 11.17 -2.75
CA LYS A 102 6.13 10.11 -3.15
C LYS A 102 5.20 9.72 -2.00
N TYR A 103 3.96 9.39 -2.35
CA TYR A 103 3.00 8.71 -1.48
C TYR A 103 2.41 7.51 -2.22
N GLY A 104 2.45 6.33 -1.60
CA GLY A 104 1.92 5.08 -2.12
C GLY A 104 0.73 4.58 -1.31
N PHE A 105 -0.29 4.03 -2.00
CA PHE A 105 -1.43 3.36 -1.37
C PHE A 105 -1.87 2.16 -2.20
N HIS A 106 -2.48 1.17 -1.55
CA HIS A 106 -2.93 -0.06 -2.22
C HIS A 106 -4.06 0.18 -3.21
N ALA A 107 -4.09 -0.63 -4.26
CA ALA A 107 -5.27 -0.78 -5.11
C ALA A 107 -6.46 -1.33 -4.29
N GLY A 108 -7.67 -1.07 -4.75
CA GLY A 108 -8.90 -1.45 -4.05
C GLY A 108 -9.18 -2.95 -4.05
N PHE A 109 -10.21 -3.31 -3.30
CA PHE A 109 -10.71 -4.67 -3.15
C PHE A 109 -12.13 -4.77 -3.71
N LEU A 110 -12.53 -5.94 -4.18
CA LEU A 110 -13.90 -6.23 -4.64
C LEU A 110 -14.85 -6.64 -3.50
N THR A 111 -14.45 -6.42 -2.26
CA THR A 111 -15.23 -6.61 -1.04
C THR A 111 -14.61 -5.80 0.07
N ASP A 112 -15.39 -5.39 1.08
CA ASP A 112 -14.80 -4.79 2.26
C ASP A 112 -14.32 -5.87 3.22
N ILE A 113 -13.10 -5.71 3.72
CA ILE A 113 -12.45 -6.64 4.65
C ILE A 113 -12.26 -5.96 6.01
N SER A 114 -12.24 -6.75 7.08
CA SER A 114 -11.96 -6.24 8.42
C SER A 114 -10.45 -6.14 8.68
N LYS A 115 -10.05 -5.28 9.62
CA LYS A 115 -8.63 -5.19 10.05
C LYS A 115 -8.06 -6.53 10.50
N SER A 116 -8.87 -7.39 11.10
CA SER A 116 -8.45 -8.72 11.55
C SER A 116 -8.13 -9.69 10.42
N GLU A 117 -8.53 -9.37 9.19
CA GLU A 117 -8.31 -10.16 7.98
C GLU A 117 -7.09 -9.69 7.16
N ILE A 118 -6.49 -8.54 7.49
CA ILE A 118 -5.29 -8.04 6.78
C ILE A 118 -4.14 -9.04 6.94
N GLY A 119 -3.53 -9.42 5.82
CA GLY A 119 -2.42 -10.40 5.78
C GLY A 119 -2.84 -11.84 6.13
N LYS A 120 -4.15 -12.10 6.20
CA LYS A 120 -4.73 -13.41 6.57
C LYS A 120 -5.73 -13.89 5.52
N VAL A 121 -6.37 -15.00 5.85
CA VAL A 121 -7.47 -15.53 5.04
C VAL A 121 -8.71 -14.65 5.23
N VAL A 122 -9.17 -14.05 4.13
CA VAL A 122 -10.41 -13.27 4.09
C VAL A 122 -11.59 -14.22 4.04
N LYS A 123 -12.60 -14.00 4.89
CA LYS A 123 -13.82 -14.81 4.90
C LYS A 123 -14.58 -14.64 3.59
N GLY A 124 -15.00 -15.76 2.98
CA GLY A 124 -15.80 -15.74 1.75
C GLY A 124 -17.11 -14.99 1.97
N ARG A 125 -17.39 -14.06 1.06
CA ARG A 125 -18.62 -13.24 1.02
C ARG A 125 -18.87 -12.81 -0.42
N GLU A 126 -20.00 -12.15 -0.67
CA GLU A 126 -20.32 -11.65 -2.00
C GLU A 126 -19.31 -10.58 -2.43
N LEU A 127 -18.87 -10.68 -3.69
CA LEU A 127 -17.99 -9.69 -4.30
C LEU A 127 -18.83 -8.58 -4.92
N PHE A 128 -18.32 -7.36 -4.86
CA PHE A 128 -18.85 -6.26 -5.64
C PHE A 128 -18.80 -6.59 -7.12
N ASP A 129 -19.74 -6.03 -7.89
CA ASP A 129 -19.65 -6.02 -9.34
C ASP A 129 -18.31 -5.39 -9.77
N LYS A 130 -17.50 -6.15 -10.51
CA LYS A 130 -16.13 -5.78 -10.85
C LYS A 130 -16.05 -4.48 -11.66
N ASP A 131 -16.96 -4.29 -12.62
CA ASP A 131 -16.91 -3.11 -13.49
C ASP A 131 -17.33 -1.86 -12.73
N LYS A 132 -18.35 -1.95 -11.87
CA LYS A 132 -18.77 -0.86 -10.99
C LYS A 132 -17.68 -0.51 -9.97
N ALA A 133 -17.03 -1.51 -9.38
CA ALA A 133 -15.94 -1.30 -8.42
C ALA A 133 -14.72 -0.65 -9.08
N LEU A 134 -14.35 -1.07 -10.29
CA LEU A 134 -13.30 -0.43 -11.07
C LEU A 134 -13.64 1.01 -11.45
N LEU A 135 -14.89 1.29 -11.80
CA LEU A 135 -15.35 2.65 -12.09
C LEU A 135 -15.30 3.54 -10.85
N ARG A 136 -15.77 3.05 -9.68
CA ARG A 136 -15.65 3.77 -8.41
C ARG A 136 -14.18 4.06 -8.08
N PHE A 137 -13.33 3.04 -8.13
CA PHE A 137 -11.89 3.18 -7.87
C PHE A 137 -11.27 4.24 -8.78
N LYS A 138 -11.50 4.14 -10.09
CA LYS A 138 -11.01 5.11 -11.07
C LYS A 138 -11.43 6.54 -10.72
N ASN A 139 -12.73 6.78 -10.56
CA ASN A 139 -13.25 8.14 -10.34
C ASN A 139 -12.68 8.74 -9.05
N ARG A 140 -12.61 7.95 -7.97
CA ARG A 140 -12.08 8.38 -6.67
C ARG A 140 -10.58 8.68 -6.71
N VAL A 141 -9.81 7.90 -7.46
CA VAL A 141 -8.38 8.20 -7.68
C VAL A 141 -8.20 9.46 -8.51
N GLU A 142 -8.99 9.67 -9.56
CA GLU A 142 -8.96 10.91 -10.36
C GLU A 142 -9.28 12.14 -9.49
N ASP A 143 -10.27 12.03 -8.59
CA ASP A 143 -10.61 13.11 -7.66
C ASP A 143 -9.45 13.41 -6.69
N ILE A 144 -8.79 12.37 -6.14
CA ILE A 144 -7.61 12.55 -5.29
C ILE A 144 -6.47 13.21 -6.08
N GLN A 145 -6.18 12.74 -7.30
CA GLN A 145 -5.14 13.33 -8.15
C GLN A 145 -5.42 14.79 -8.48
N LYS A 146 -6.67 15.12 -8.80
CA LYS A 146 -7.11 16.50 -9.10
C LYS A 146 -7.00 17.43 -7.90
N ASN A 147 -7.24 16.90 -6.70
CA ASN A 147 -7.19 17.68 -5.45
C ASN A 147 -5.76 17.77 -4.87
N ASN A 148 -4.84 16.91 -5.30
CA ASN A 148 -3.43 17.01 -4.95
C ASN A 148 -2.78 18.19 -5.69
N LYS A 149 -2.65 19.32 -5.01
CA LYS A 149 -2.06 20.56 -5.55
C LYS A 149 -0.55 20.67 -5.31
N SER A 150 0.06 19.65 -4.75
CA SER A 150 1.49 19.59 -4.48
C SER A 150 2.24 18.86 -5.61
N ASP A 151 3.57 18.97 -5.62
CA ASP A 151 4.44 18.20 -6.52
C ASP A 151 4.60 16.72 -6.10
N LEU A 152 3.86 16.30 -5.06
CA LEU A 152 3.89 14.95 -4.53
C LEU A 152 3.35 13.95 -5.57
N LYS A 153 4.17 12.96 -5.91
CA LYS A 153 3.77 11.90 -6.84
C LYS A 153 2.97 10.81 -6.12
N LEU A 154 1.79 10.50 -6.65
CA LEU A 154 0.93 9.44 -6.13
C LEU A 154 1.20 8.12 -6.84
N TYR A 155 1.26 7.04 -6.08
CA TYR A 155 1.51 5.69 -6.57
C TYR A 155 0.42 4.74 -6.10
N ILE A 156 -0.01 3.86 -6.98
CA ILE A 156 -0.94 2.77 -6.64
C ILE A 156 -0.15 1.47 -6.61
N GLU A 157 -0.21 0.79 -5.47
CA GLU A 157 0.48 -0.46 -5.22
C GLU A 157 -0.37 -1.65 -5.68
N ASN A 158 0.26 -2.64 -6.32
CA ASN A 158 -0.39 -3.89 -6.66
C ASN A 158 -0.73 -4.70 -5.40
N ASN A 159 -1.93 -5.29 -5.40
CA ASN A 159 -2.38 -6.18 -4.34
C ASN A 159 -1.81 -7.60 -4.48
N VAL A 160 -2.03 -8.38 -3.43
CA VAL A 160 -1.68 -9.79 -3.33
C VAL A 160 -2.91 -10.67 -3.23
N VAL A 161 -3.00 -11.72 -4.06
CA VAL A 161 -4.00 -12.77 -3.91
C VAL A 161 -3.33 -14.10 -3.59
N SER A 162 -3.60 -14.64 -2.39
CA SER A 162 -3.13 -15.97 -1.98
C SER A 162 -4.08 -17.07 -2.45
N LYS A 163 -3.57 -18.33 -2.54
CA LYS A 163 -4.40 -19.50 -2.89
C LYS A 163 -5.62 -19.65 -1.98
N ASN A 164 -5.45 -19.40 -0.68
CA ASN A 164 -6.53 -19.51 0.28
C ASN A 164 -7.62 -18.46 0.02
N ASN A 165 -7.24 -17.20 -0.23
CA ASN A 165 -8.19 -16.16 -0.56
C ASN A 165 -8.89 -16.45 -1.90
N TYR A 166 -8.15 -16.87 -2.91
CA TYR A 166 -8.72 -17.24 -4.20
C TYR A 166 -9.75 -18.36 -4.08
N ALA A 167 -9.42 -19.43 -3.34
CA ALA A 167 -10.34 -20.55 -3.10
C ALA A 167 -11.59 -20.15 -2.31
N ASN A 168 -11.46 -19.31 -1.27
CA ASN A 168 -12.58 -18.84 -0.45
C ASN A 168 -13.63 -18.04 -1.22
N PHE A 169 -13.24 -17.45 -2.34
CA PHE A 169 -14.14 -16.73 -3.24
C PHE A 169 -14.53 -17.55 -4.49
N GLY A 170 -14.48 -18.88 -4.40
CA GLY A 170 -14.88 -19.78 -5.48
C GLY A 170 -13.98 -19.65 -6.72
N ASN A 171 -12.68 -19.55 -6.52
CA ASN A 171 -11.65 -19.30 -7.54
C ASN A 171 -11.87 -17.99 -8.31
N LYS A 172 -12.33 -16.96 -7.61
CA LYS A 172 -12.42 -15.60 -8.12
C LYS A 172 -11.43 -14.71 -7.39
N ASN A 173 -10.80 -13.81 -8.14
CA ASN A 173 -9.90 -12.81 -7.55
C ASN A 173 -10.71 -11.66 -6.94
N CYS A 174 -10.57 -11.47 -5.63
CA CYS A 174 -11.25 -10.41 -4.89
C CYS A 174 -10.41 -9.12 -4.74
N PHE A 175 -9.23 -9.06 -5.36
CA PHE A 175 -8.32 -7.92 -5.29
C PHE A 175 -8.09 -7.31 -6.66
N LEU A 176 -7.91 -5.99 -6.73
CA LEU A 176 -7.52 -5.29 -7.95
C LEU A 176 -6.00 -5.32 -8.12
N MET A 177 -5.54 -5.25 -9.36
CA MET A 177 -4.12 -5.10 -9.71
C MET A 177 -3.21 -6.21 -9.15
N THR A 178 -3.59 -7.47 -9.34
CA THR A 178 -2.78 -8.62 -8.88
C THR A 178 -1.94 -9.24 -9.99
N SER A 179 -2.02 -8.73 -11.23
CA SER A 179 -1.30 -9.22 -12.39
C SER A 179 -1.02 -8.10 -13.39
N TYR A 180 -0.10 -8.34 -14.32
CA TYR A 180 0.15 -7.43 -15.44
C TYR A 180 -1.12 -7.11 -16.22
N PHE A 181 -1.95 -8.12 -16.48
CA PHE A 181 -3.21 -7.92 -17.19
C PHE A 181 -4.12 -6.94 -16.43
N ASP A 182 -4.30 -7.09 -15.11
CA ASP A 182 -5.15 -6.20 -14.31
C ASP A 182 -4.60 -4.77 -14.30
N VAL A 183 -3.29 -4.60 -14.13
CA VAL A 183 -2.62 -3.29 -14.18
C VAL A 183 -2.86 -2.62 -15.53
N MET A 184 -2.68 -3.35 -16.63
CA MET A 184 -2.89 -2.80 -17.98
C MET A 184 -4.36 -2.47 -18.28
N GLN A 185 -5.31 -3.25 -17.75
CA GLN A 185 -6.73 -2.92 -17.84
C GLN A 185 -7.06 -1.61 -17.13
N LEU A 186 -6.47 -1.39 -15.96
CA LEU A 186 -6.65 -0.13 -15.22
C LEU A 186 -5.93 1.03 -15.93
N LYS A 187 -4.69 0.84 -16.41
CA LYS A 187 -3.92 1.88 -17.13
C LYS A 187 -4.59 2.36 -18.42
N LYS A 188 -5.42 1.55 -19.05
CA LYS A 188 -6.25 1.98 -20.20
C LYS A 188 -7.34 3.00 -19.80
N LYS A 189 -7.73 3.03 -18.53
CA LYS A 189 -8.86 3.83 -18.03
C LYS A 189 -8.41 4.96 -17.10
N LEU A 190 -7.22 4.86 -16.50
CA LEU A 190 -6.69 5.76 -15.48
C LEU A 190 -5.19 5.95 -15.68
N ASN A 191 -4.73 7.21 -15.69
CA ASN A 191 -3.30 7.50 -15.65
C ASN A 191 -2.81 7.49 -14.19
N PHE A 192 -1.84 6.61 -13.87
CA PHE A 192 -1.27 6.50 -12.54
C PHE A 192 0.16 5.98 -12.58
N ASN A 193 0.94 6.28 -11.53
CA ASN A 193 2.24 5.66 -11.30
C ASN A 193 2.05 4.35 -10.54
N LEU A 194 2.76 3.33 -10.96
CA LEU A 194 2.74 2.01 -10.32
C LEU A 194 3.80 1.96 -9.22
N LEU A 195 3.39 1.61 -8.00
CA LEU A 195 4.27 1.04 -6.98
C LEU A 195 4.20 -0.48 -7.14
N LEU A 196 5.31 -1.08 -7.53
CA LEU A 196 5.38 -2.54 -7.71
C LEU A 196 5.90 -3.20 -6.44
N ASP A 197 5.02 -3.87 -5.70
CA ASP A 197 5.43 -4.81 -4.66
C ASP A 197 5.71 -6.17 -5.30
N VAL A 198 7.00 -6.55 -5.25
CA VAL A 198 7.53 -7.76 -5.90
C VAL A 198 7.07 -9.02 -5.17
N ALA A 199 6.94 -8.95 -3.83
CA ALA A 199 6.48 -10.07 -3.02
C ALA A 199 4.98 -10.34 -3.25
N HIS A 200 4.14 -9.30 -3.34
CA HIS A 200 2.74 -9.40 -3.74
C HIS A 200 2.59 -10.05 -5.11
N LEU A 201 3.40 -9.61 -6.08
CA LEU A 201 3.37 -10.17 -7.42
C LEU A 201 3.77 -11.65 -7.44
N PHE A 202 4.78 -12.04 -6.65
CA PHE A 202 5.24 -13.43 -6.58
C PHE A 202 4.14 -14.37 -6.08
N VAL A 203 3.49 -14.04 -4.96
CA VAL A 203 2.36 -14.82 -4.42
C VAL A 203 1.18 -14.86 -5.40
N SER A 204 0.85 -13.72 -6.01
CA SER A 204 -0.27 -13.61 -6.96
C SER A 204 -0.01 -14.43 -8.22
N SER A 205 1.21 -14.39 -8.76
CA SER A 205 1.61 -15.17 -9.94
C SER A 205 1.48 -16.66 -9.68
N ASN A 206 1.98 -17.14 -8.53
CA ASN A 206 1.84 -18.54 -8.13
C ASN A 206 0.38 -18.96 -7.96
N THR A 207 -0.45 -18.08 -7.38
CA THR A 207 -1.88 -18.36 -7.17
C THR A 207 -2.64 -18.44 -8.49
N LEU A 208 -2.33 -17.53 -9.43
CA LEU A 208 -3.02 -17.41 -10.71
C LEU A 208 -2.42 -18.28 -11.82
N GLY A 209 -1.38 -19.08 -11.51
CA GLY A 209 -0.70 -19.94 -12.49
C GLY A 209 0.04 -19.17 -13.58
N LYS A 210 0.60 -18.00 -13.23
CA LYS A 210 1.35 -17.13 -14.16
C LYS A 210 2.85 -17.29 -13.96
N ASN A 211 3.62 -17.05 -15.03
CA ASN A 211 5.06 -16.99 -14.92
C ASN A 211 5.47 -15.69 -14.20
N PHE A 212 6.08 -15.82 -13.04
CA PHE A 212 6.50 -14.66 -12.23
C PHE A 212 7.52 -13.78 -12.96
N SER A 213 8.50 -14.38 -13.65
CA SER A 213 9.53 -13.60 -14.34
C SER A 213 8.94 -12.73 -15.46
N ASP A 214 8.01 -13.28 -16.24
CA ASP A 214 7.35 -12.54 -17.32
C ASP A 214 6.51 -11.38 -16.75
N GLU A 215 5.71 -11.64 -15.69
CA GLU A 215 4.91 -10.65 -14.99
C GLU A 215 5.81 -9.55 -14.39
N PHE A 216 6.93 -9.94 -13.73
CA PHE A 216 7.86 -9.02 -13.13
C PHE A 216 8.54 -8.11 -14.15
N PHE A 217 9.12 -8.66 -15.22
CA PHE A 217 9.80 -7.82 -16.21
C PHE A 217 8.84 -6.85 -16.90
N ALA A 218 7.61 -7.30 -17.19
CA ALA A 218 6.60 -6.45 -17.78
C ALA A 218 6.17 -5.29 -16.85
N LEU A 219 5.94 -5.56 -15.55
CA LEU A 219 5.53 -4.54 -14.58
C LEU A 219 6.69 -3.64 -14.15
N ASN A 220 7.89 -4.19 -14.00
CA ASN A 220 9.08 -3.39 -13.65
C ASN A 220 9.39 -2.32 -14.69
N ALA A 221 9.13 -2.59 -15.96
CA ALA A 221 9.27 -1.60 -17.04
C ALA A 221 8.27 -0.41 -16.91
N LEU A 222 7.21 -0.56 -16.10
CA LEU A 222 6.17 0.43 -15.87
C LEU A 222 6.29 1.16 -14.51
N SER A 223 7.26 0.79 -13.69
CA SER A 223 7.41 1.30 -12.31
C SER A 223 8.81 1.88 -12.08
N ASP A 224 8.86 3.00 -11.35
CA ASP A 224 10.08 3.60 -10.81
C ASP A 224 10.12 3.55 -9.27
N TYR A 225 9.20 2.77 -8.65
CA TYR A 225 9.09 2.59 -7.23
C TYR A 225 8.75 1.15 -6.89
N LEU A 226 9.68 0.47 -6.21
CA LEU A 226 9.55 -0.95 -5.87
C LEU A 226 9.47 -1.13 -4.37
N HIS A 227 8.59 -2.04 -3.91
CA HIS A 227 8.65 -2.66 -2.60
C HIS A 227 9.27 -4.06 -2.74
N ILE A 228 10.18 -4.38 -1.83
CA ILE A 228 10.89 -5.66 -1.85
C ILE A 228 10.88 -6.23 -0.43
N SER A 229 10.24 -7.37 -0.26
CA SER A 229 10.29 -8.22 0.91
C SER A 229 10.38 -9.69 0.47
N ASP A 230 10.62 -10.59 1.40
CA ASP A 230 10.68 -12.02 1.09
C ASP A 230 9.41 -12.73 1.57
N ASN A 231 9.03 -13.82 0.89
CA ASN A 231 7.94 -14.71 1.28
C ASN A 231 8.11 -16.10 0.68
N ASN A 232 7.23 -17.03 1.08
CA ASN A 232 7.24 -18.42 0.61
C ASN A 232 6.51 -18.63 -0.73
N GLY A 233 6.03 -17.56 -1.39
CA GLY A 233 5.24 -17.62 -2.62
C GLY A 233 3.79 -18.12 -2.43
N LEU A 234 3.32 -18.32 -1.18
CA LEU A 234 1.98 -18.82 -0.87
C LEU A 234 1.10 -17.78 -0.16
N SER A 235 1.73 -16.92 0.63
CA SER A 235 1.09 -15.88 1.44
C SER A 235 1.99 -14.65 1.56
N ASP A 236 1.37 -13.50 1.82
CA ASP A 236 2.09 -12.25 2.09
C ASP A 236 2.62 -12.27 3.55
N GLU A 237 3.90 -12.57 3.69
CA GLU A 237 4.54 -12.74 5.00
C GLU A 237 5.46 -11.56 5.37
N ASN A 238 5.81 -10.72 4.41
CA ASN A 238 6.71 -9.57 4.59
C ASN A 238 7.99 -9.92 5.38
N LYS A 239 8.63 -11.05 5.03
CA LYS A 239 9.85 -11.52 5.68
C LYS A 239 11.06 -10.66 5.28
N ARG A 240 12.10 -10.74 6.10
CA ARG A 240 13.43 -10.24 5.74
C ARG A 240 13.94 -11.00 4.53
N LEU A 241 14.67 -10.31 3.65
CA LEU A 241 15.30 -10.91 2.48
C LEU A 241 16.13 -12.14 2.88
N SER A 242 16.06 -13.20 2.08
CA SER A 242 16.67 -14.52 2.30
C SER A 242 16.11 -15.33 3.50
N LYS A 243 14.86 -15.08 3.89
CA LYS A 243 14.14 -15.81 4.95
C LYS A 243 12.78 -16.35 4.51
N GLY A 244 12.40 -16.16 3.24
CA GLY A 244 11.22 -16.71 2.61
C GLY A 244 11.38 -18.13 2.10
#